data_2a8ecbff23576887a022f3e6f60ca7d0
#
_entry.id   2a8ecbff23576887a022f3e6f60ca7d0
#
_cell.length_a   1.000
_cell.length_b   1.000
_cell.length_c   1.000
_cell.angle_alpha   90.00
_cell.angle_beta   90.00
_cell.angle_gamma   90.00
#
_symmetry.space_group_name_H-M   'P 1'
#
loop_
_entity.id
_entity.type
_entity.pdbx_description
1 polymer ?
#
loop_
_entity_poly.entity_id
_entity_poly.type
_entity_poly.pdbx_seq_one_letter_code
_entity_poly.pdbx_strand_id
1 'polypeptide(L)'
;MAAAGFIAAGIDPKRSILFNQSQVSAHAELGWIFNCIARMGWMSRMTQFKDKAGKNSENVSLGLFAYPSLMAADILAYKATHVPVGDDQKQHLELCRDIAIKFNNDYKVDFF
;
A
#
# COMPACT_ATOMS: atom_id res chain seq x y z
N MET A 1 -20.07 1.89 -9.57
CA MET A 1 -19.59 2.53 -10.82
C MET A 1 -18.21 2.06 -11.25
N ALA A 2 -17.20 1.99 -10.37
CA ALA A 2 -15.86 1.53 -10.74
C ALA A 2 -15.83 0.07 -11.28
N ALA A 3 -16.57 -0.86 -10.66
CA ALA A 3 -16.66 -2.24 -11.12
C ALA A 3 -17.21 -2.37 -12.54
N ALA A 4 -18.20 -1.55 -12.90
CA ALA A 4 -18.74 -1.51 -14.27
C ALA A 4 -17.68 -1.07 -15.29
N GLY A 5 -16.81 -0.11 -14.93
CA GLY A 5 -15.68 0.32 -15.76
C GLY A 5 -14.68 -0.80 -15.99
N PHE A 6 -14.31 -1.55 -14.97
CA PHE A 6 -13.39 -2.69 -15.08
C PHE A 6 -13.98 -3.79 -15.99
N ILE A 7 -15.25 -4.11 -15.83
CA ILE A 7 -15.94 -5.10 -16.67
C ILE A 7 -16.00 -4.62 -18.12
N ALA A 8 -16.35 -3.34 -18.34
CA ALA A 8 -16.37 -2.75 -19.68
C ALA A 8 -14.99 -2.73 -20.36
N ALA A 9 -13.92 -2.62 -19.58
CA ALA A 9 -12.54 -2.69 -20.05
C ALA A 9 -12.06 -4.14 -20.35
N GLY A 10 -12.92 -5.16 -20.14
CA GLY A 10 -12.63 -6.54 -20.49
C GLY A 10 -12.28 -7.46 -19.32
N ILE A 11 -12.38 -7.01 -18.06
CA ILE A 11 -12.20 -7.91 -16.92
C ILE A 11 -13.43 -8.80 -16.78
N ASP A 12 -13.21 -10.12 -16.88
CA ASP A 12 -14.25 -11.12 -16.70
C ASP A 12 -14.40 -11.47 -15.20
N PRO A 13 -15.53 -11.12 -14.54
CA PRO A 13 -15.73 -11.38 -13.12
C PRO A 13 -15.89 -12.89 -12.78
N LYS A 14 -16.04 -13.75 -13.78
CA LYS A 14 -16.04 -15.20 -13.59
C LYS A 14 -14.61 -15.78 -13.51
N ARG A 15 -13.63 -15.04 -14.01
CA ARG A 15 -12.21 -15.45 -14.04
C ARG A 15 -11.35 -14.63 -13.10
N SER A 16 -11.74 -13.41 -12.78
CA SER A 16 -11.01 -12.47 -11.93
C SER A 16 -11.87 -12.07 -10.74
N ILE A 17 -11.24 -11.91 -9.58
CA ILE A 17 -11.93 -11.47 -8.38
C ILE A 17 -11.98 -9.94 -8.37
N LEU A 18 -13.19 -9.40 -8.38
CA LEU A 18 -13.44 -7.98 -8.13
C LEU A 18 -14.08 -7.82 -6.76
N PHE A 19 -13.46 -7.03 -5.90
CA PHE A 19 -13.98 -6.83 -4.55
C PHE A 19 -13.78 -5.37 -4.09
N ASN A 20 -14.55 -4.97 -3.10
CA ASN A 20 -14.37 -3.69 -2.43
C ASN A 20 -13.40 -3.87 -1.27
N GLN A 21 -12.27 -3.17 -1.31
CA GLN A 21 -11.22 -3.22 -0.29
C GLN A 21 -11.78 -3.01 1.12
N SER A 22 -12.72 -2.08 1.30
CA SER A 22 -13.29 -1.77 2.62
C SER A 22 -14.13 -2.91 3.23
N GLN A 23 -14.50 -3.90 2.43
CA GLN A 23 -15.22 -5.09 2.90
C GLN A 23 -14.29 -6.24 3.27
N VAL A 24 -12.99 -6.07 3.09
CA VAL A 24 -11.95 -7.05 3.44
C VAL A 24 -11.06 -6.47 4.52
N SER A 25 -11.39 -6.69 5.79
CA SER A 25 -10.71 -6.09 6.95
C SER A 25 -9.22 -6.38 7.01
N ALA A 26 -8.79 -7.52 6.47
CA ALA A 26 -7.39 -7.94 6.46
C ALA A 26 -6.44 -6.90 5.86
N HIS A 27 -6.88 -6.09 4.90
CA HIS A 27 -6.07 -5.00 4.34
C HIS A 27 -5.72 -3.96 5.40
N ALA A 28 -6.71 -3.51 6.17
CA ALA A 28 -6.51 -2.53 7.24
C ALA A 28 -5.72 -3.14 8.41
N GLU A 29 -5.97 -4.39 8.75
CA GLU A 29 -5.26 -5.11 9.81
C GLU A 29 -3.77 -5.25 9.49
N LEU A 30 -3.43 -5.71 8.28
CA LEU A 30 -2.05 -5.82 7.84
C LEU A 30 -1.40 -4.42 7.69
N GLY A 31 -2.15 -3.44 7.21
CA GLY A 31 -1.71 -2.04 7.14
C GLY A 31 -1.31 -1.50 8.51
N TRP A 32 -2.08 -1.81 9.56
CA TRP A 32 -1.74 -1.45 10.93
C TRP A 32 -0.47 -2.15 11.42
N ILE A 33 -0.32 -3.45 11.15
CA ILE A 33 0.89 -4.19 11.47
C ILE A 33 2.11 -3.54 10.80
N PHE A 34 1.99 -3.17 9.53
CA PHE A 34 3.06 -2.49 8.80
C PHE A 34 3.36 -1.08 9.34
N ASN A 35 2.36 -0.36 9.85
CA ASN A 35 2.60 0.90 10.57
C ASN A 35 3.47 0.70 11.82
N CYS A 36 3.34 -0.45 12.49
CA CYS A 36 4.16 -0.78 13.65
C CYS A 36 5.60 -1.20 13.28
N ILE A 37 5.84 -1.54 12.01
CA ILE A 37 7.13 -2.01 11.49
C ILE A 37 7.87 -0.89 10.73
N ALA A 38 7.15 -0.13 9.90
CA ALA A 38 7.72 0.93 9.08
C ALA A 38 8.35 2.02 9.96
N ARG A 39 9.49 2.55 9.49
CA ARG A 39 10.21 3.59 10.22
C ARG A 39 9.69 4.97 9.85
N MET A 40 9.55 5.85 10.85
CA MET A 40 9.15 7.25 10.64
C MET A 40 10.02 7.95 9.59
N GLY A 41 11.33 7.69 9.61
CA GLY A 41 12.26 8.27 8.64
C GLY A 41 12.01 7.82 7.20
N TRP A 42 11.47 6.63 6.97
CA TRP A 42 11.06 6.18 5.64
C TRP A 42 9.84 6.94 5.16
N MET A 43 8.82 7.01 6.01
CA MET A 43 7.56 7.69 5.72
C MET A 43 7.75 9.18 5.48
N SER A 44 8.59 9.84 6.28
CA SER A 44 8.88 11.28 6.17
C SER A 44 9.59 11.66 4.86
N ARG A 45 10.28 10.72 4.22
CA ARG A 45 10.99 10.96 2.96
C ARG A 45 10.11 10.78 1.73
N MET A 46 8.88 10.28 1.89
CA MET A 46 7.97 10.04 0.77
C MET A 46 7.62 11.35 0.08
N THR A 47 7.95 11.45 -1.22
CA THR A 47 7.70 12.67 -2.01
C THR A 47 6.22 12.96 -2.15
N GLN A 48 5.38 11.95 -2.34
CA GLN A 48 3.92 12.09 -2.43
C GLN A 48 3.32 12.74 -1.18
N PHE A 49 3.82 12.43 0.02
CA PHE A 49 3.40 13.10 1.24
C PHE A 49 3.79 14.57 1.21
N LYS A 50 5.03 14.89 0.85
CA LYS A 50 5.54 16.25 0.78
C LYS A 50 4.75 17.12 -0.22
N ASP A 51 4.46 16.56 -1.38
CA ASP A 51 3.72 17.25 -2.44
C ASP A 51 2.26 17.51 -2.03
N LYS A 52 1.59 16.51 -1.44
CA LYS A 52 0.19 16.63 -1.02
C LYS A 52 0.00 17.46 0.25
N ALA A 53 0.94 17.40 1.20
CA ALA A 53 0.89 18.17 2.43
C ALA A 53 1.19 19.67 2.20
N GLY A 54 2.03 19.99 1.22
CA GLY A 54 2.43 21.36 0.92
C GLY A 54 3.10 22.04 2.12
N LYS A 55 2.84 23.36 2.29
CA LYS A 55 3.41 24.18 3.36
C LYS A 55 2.72 23.98 4.73
N ASN A 56 1.53 23.36 4.75
CA ASN A 56 0.70 23.17 5.96
C ASN A 56 0.68 21.71 6.40
N SER A 57 1.84 21.06 6.51
CA SER A 57 1.95 19.66 6.87
C SER A 57 1.32 19.32 8.23
N GLU A 58 1.19 20.28 9.12
CA GLU A 58 0.55 20.10 10.44
C GLU A 58 -0.98 19.89 10.37
N ASN A 59 -1.61 20.33 9.30
CA ASN A 59 -3.07 20.27 9.12
C ASN A 59 -3.54 19.08 8.27
N VAL A 60 -2.62 18.22 7.81
CA VAL A 60 -2.99 17.04 7.03
C VAL A 60 -3.31 15.87 7.95
N SER A 61 -4.18 14.96 7.48
CA SER A 61 -4.54 13.78 8.25
C SER A 61 -3.35 12.82 8.39
N LEU A 62 -3.30 12.10 9.50
CA LEU A 62 -2.33 11.03 9.72
C LEU A 62 -2.43 9.95 8.60
N GLY A 63 -3.64 9.72 8.08
CA GLY A 63 -3.85 8.80 6.97
C GLY A 63 -3.07 9.16 5.72
N LEU A 64 -2.90 10.46 5.41
CA LEU A 64 -2.08 10.90 4.29
C LEU A 64 -0.59 10.56 4.49
N PHE A 65 -0.13 10.56 5.72
CA PHE A 65 1.23 10.16 6.07
C PHE A 65 1.42 8.63 6.05
N ALA A 66 0.42 7.89 6.54
CA ALA A 66 0.51 6.45 6.79
C ALA A 66 0.03 5.57 5.60
N TYR A 67 -0.67 6.13 4.59
CA TYR A 67 -1.24 5.31 3.52
C TYR A 67 -0.24 4.45 2.75
N PRO A 68 1.07 4.76 2.63
CA PRO A 68 2.01 3.86 1.97
C PRO A 68 2.13 2.49 2.63
N SER A 69 1.92 2.41 3.95
CA SER A 69 1.86 1.13 4.67
C SER A 69 0.62 0.31 4.29
N LEU A 70 -0.53 0.97 4.10
CA LEU A 70 -1.74 0.32 3.60
C LEU A 70 -1.55 -0.17 2.17
N MET A 71 -0.92 0.63 1.31
CA MET A 71 -0.58 0.21 -0.06
C MET A 71 0.35 -1.02 -0.05
N ALA A 72 1.35 -1.05 0.82
CA ALA A 72 2.20 -2.22 0.99
C ALA A 72 1.39 -3.46 1.43
N ALA A 73 0.40 -3.29 2.31
CA ALA A 73 -0.50 -4.36 2.72
C ALA A 73 -1.33 -4.89 1.54
N ASP A 74 -1.86 -4.00 0.69
CA ASP A 74 -2.63 -4.37 -0.51
C ASP A 74 -1.80 -5.22 -1.49
N ILE A 75 -0.50 -4.98 -1.55
CA ILE A 75 0.43 -5.72 -2.41
C ILE A 75 0.86 -7.04 -1.77
N LEU A 76 1.36 -6.97 -0.53
CA LEU A 76 2.00 -8.10 0.14
C LEU A 76 1.01 -9.15 0.63
N ALA A 77 -0.23 -8.77 0.97
CA ALA A 77 -1.28 -9.72 1.35
C ALA A 77 -1.53 -10.79 0.27
N TYR A 78 -1.35 -10.42 -0.99
CA TYR A 78 -1.56 -11.30 -2.14
C TYR A 78 -0.25 -11.87 -2.71
N LYS A 79 0.89 -11.56 -2.11
CA LYS A 79 2.23 -11.97 -2.61
C LYS A 79 2.42 -11.64 -4.08
N ALA A 80 2.01 -10.42 -4.47
CA ALA A 80 2.08 -9.97 -5.86
C ALA A 80 3.53 -10.00 -6.36
N THR A 81 3.75 -10.60 -7.51
CA THR A 81 5.07 -10.68 -8.15
C THR A 81 5.35 -9.49 -9.07
N HIS A 82 4.30 -8.89 -9.61
CA HIS A 82 4.38 -7.75 -10.52
C HIS A 82 3.31 -6.73 -10.13
N VAL A 83 3.70 -5.49 -10.00
CA VAL A 83 2.80 -4.38 -9.66
C VAL A 83 3.02 -3.27 -10.70
N PRO A 84 2.23 -3.23 -11.78
CA PRO A 84 2.34 -2.18 -12.79
C PRO A 84 1.86 -0.85 -12.20
N VAL A 85 2.74 0.15 -12.18
CA VAL A 85 2.47 1.48 -11.64
C VAL A 85 3.11 2.54 -12.52
N GLY A 86 2.64 3.79 -12.40
CA GLY A 86 3.32 4.95 -12.95
C GLY A 86 4.61 5.26 -12.19
N ASP A 87 5.48 6.06 -12.81
CA ASP A 87 6.78 6.43 -12.22
C ASP A 87 6.65 7.13 -10.88
N ASP A 88 5.56 7.87 -10.65
CA ASP A 88 5.26 8.56 -9.41
C ASP A 88 5.00 7.61 -8.22
N GLN A 89 4.75 6.32 -8.47
CA GLN A 89 4.53 5.29 -7.44
C GLN A 89 5.76 4.41 -7.16
N LYS A 90 6.85 4.61 -7.88
CA LYS A 90 8.06 3.79 -7.73
C LYS A 90 8.60 3.79 -6.31
N GLN A 91 8.63 4.96 -5.66
CA GLN A 91 9.11 5.10 -4.28
C GLN A 91 8.25 4.30 -3.28
N HIS A 92 6.93 4.20 -3.53
CA HIS A 92 6.03 3.36 -2.71
C HIS A 92 6.36 1.87 -2.84
N LEU A 93 6.76 1.40 -4.02
CA LEU A 93 7.18 0.01 -4.22
C LEU A 93 8.53 -0.29 -3.54
N GLU A 94 9.44 0.67 -3.53
CA GLU A 94 10.69 0.56 -2.78
C GLU A 94 10.41 0.44 -1.28
N LEU A 95 9.52 1.28 -0.75
CA LEU A 95 9.07 1.19 0.64
C LEU A 95 8.40 -0.16 0.95
N CYS A 96 7.56 -0.67 0.04
CA CYS A 96 6.92 -1.97 0.18
C CYS A 96 7.97 -3.09 0.36
N ARG A 97 9.04 -3.06 -0.43
CA ARG A 97 10.17 -3.99 -0.32
C ARG A 97 10.89 -3.85 1.03
N ASP A 98 11.16 -2.63 1.47
CA ASP A 98 11.82 -2.38 2.75
C ASP A 98 10.96 -2.89 3.92
N ILE A 99 9.65 -2.72 3.86
CA ILE A 99 8.71 -3.26 4.85
C ILE A 99 8.74 -4.78 4.87
N ALA A 100 8.71 -5.43 3.70
CA ALA A 100 8.76 -6.89 3.59
C ALA A 100 10.05 -7.45 4.20
N ILE A 101 11.20 -6.88 3.83
CA ILE A 101 12.51 -7.28 4.36
C ILE A 101 12.54 -7.11 5.88
N LYS A 102 12.08 -5.95 6.37
CA LYS A 102 12.08 -5.68 7.81
C LYS A 102 11.14 -6.62 8.56
N PHE A 103 9.96 -6.89 8.03
CA PHE A 103 9.03 -7.86 8.60
C PHE A 103 9.69 -9.23 8.75
N ASN A 104 10.25 -9.75 7.66
CA ASN A 104 10.92 -11.06 7.68
C ASN A 104 12.06 -11.11 8.69
N ASN A 105 12.86 -10.05 8.79
CA ASN A 105 13.96 -9.95 9.75
C ASN A 105 13.49 -9.87 11.21
N ASP A 106 12.50 -9.03 11.49
CA ASP A 106 12.01 -8.81 12.86
C ASP A 106 11.33 -10.07 13.43
N TYR A 107 10.58 -10.77 12.59
CA TYR A 107 9.86 -11.99 12.99
C TYR A 107 10.62 -13.29 12.69
N LYS A 108 11.81 -13.20 12.10
CA LYS A 108 12.66 -14.36 11.73
C LYS A 108 11.92 -15.36 10.85
N VAL A 109 11.24 -14.87 9.85
CA VAL A 109 10.45 -15.63 8.88
C VAL A 109 10.87 -15.28 7.46
N ASP A 110 10.50 -16.11 6.52
CA ASP A 110 10.57 -15.86 5.07
C ASP A 110 9.13 -15.91 4.53
N PHE A 111 8.38 -14.86 4.84
CA PHE A 111 6.94 -14.84 4.58
C PHE A 111 6.57 -13.98 3.36
N PHE A 112 7.21 -12.82 3.22
CA PHE A 112 6.99 -11.90 2.09
C PHE A 112 8.16 -11.88 1.13
#